data_0c8c75ba5026b5fb2e6d5fdcf35def6c
#
_entry.id   0c8c75ba5026b5fb2e6d5fdcf35def6c
#
_cell.length_a   1.000
_cell.length_b   1.000
_cell.length_c   1.000
_cell.angle_alpha   90.00
_cell.angle_beta   90.00
_cell.angle_gamma   90.00
#
_symmetry.space_group_name_H-M   'P 1'
#
loop_
_entity.id
_entity.type
_entity.pdbx_description
1 polymer ?
#
loop_
_entity_poly.entity_id
_entity_poly.type
_entity_poly.pdbx_seq_one_letter_code
_entity_poly.pdbx_strand_id
1 'polypeptide(L)'
;MPETVTNSAIQRVLDAAARKGVTLEIRVFPQGTHTAEDAAAAVGAELGQIVKSLVFVAPADGGGLEPILCLVSGPNRVDLARLAAVTAEPEIRRATAREANELTGFSIGGIPPIGHRGPIRVIMDPDLGRFREVWAAAGTDTAVFPVPPGTLSSLSNATVAPITEDRPRPATPASLPDDHSPESSGYGSGRAPQGAGA
;
A
#
# COMPACT_ATOMS: atom_id res chain seq x y z
N MET A 1 -6.20 -28.99 26.93
CA MET A 1 -6.11 -28.62 25.51
C MET A 1 -6.89 -27.33 25.35
N PRO A 2 -6.28 -26.15 25.06
CA PRO A 2 -7.07 -24.98 24.72
C PRO A 2 -7.73 -25.26 23.38
N GLU A 3 -9.06 -25.27 23.33
CA GLU A 3 -9.81 -25.24 22.09
C GLU A 3 -9.44 -23.94 21.36
N THR A 4 -8.67 -24.06 20.30
CA THR A 4 -8.44 -22.97 19.37
C THR A 4 -9.78 -22.73 18.69
N VAL A 5 -10.55 -21.77 19.19
CA VAL A 5 -11.72 -21.25 18.47
C VAL A 5 -11.17 -20.57 17.22
N THR A 6 -10.98 -21.37 16.19
CA THR A 6 -10.53 -20.85 14.89
C THR A 6 -11.63 -19.96 14.36
N ASN A 7 -11.41 -18.66 14.33
CA ASN A 7 -12.35 -17.71 13.77
C ASN A 7 -12.65 -18.11 12.31
N SER A 8 -13.93 -18.37 12.01
CA SER A 8 -14.37 -18.86 10.70
C SER A 8 -13.93 -17.95 9.52
N ALA A 9 -13.74 -16.66 9.79
CA ALA A 9 -13.24 -15.72 8.80
C ALA A 9 -11.75 -15.96 8.48
N ILE A 10 -10.93 -16.17 9.51
CA ILE A 10 -9.50 -16.52 9.37
C ILE A 10 -9.36 -17.86 8.66
N GLN A 11 -10.18 -18.86 9.02
CA GLN A 11 -10.14 -20.17 8.40
C GLN A 11 -10.42 -20.11 6.89
N ARG A 12 -11.38 -19.30 6.45
CA ARG A 12 -11.64 -19.09 5.01
C ARG A 12 -10.43 -18.56 4.26
N VAL A 13 -9.66 -17.67 4.88
CA VAL A 13 -8.42 -17.13 4.29
C VAL A 13 -7.35 -18.22 4.17
N LEU A 14 -7.15 -18.99 5.24
CA LEU A 14 -6.20 -20.11 5.25
C LEU A 14 -6.55 -21.16 4.19
N ASP A 15 -7.82 -21.54 4.11
CA ASP A 15 -8.30 -22.52 3.12
C ASP A 15 -8.15 -22.01 1.69
N ALA A 16 -8.39 -20.71 1.46
CA ALA A 16 -8.21 -20.10 0.15
C ALA A 16 -6.74 -20.08 -0.29
N ALA A 17 -5.81 -19.81 0.63
CA ALA A 17 -4.38 -19.87 0.37
C ALA A 17 -3.91 -21.31 0.13
N ALA A 18 -4.36 -22.25 0.96
CA ALA A 18 -4.00 -23.67 0.85
C ALA A 18 -4.43 -24.27 -0.49
N ARG A 19 -5.61 -23.90 -1.01
CA ARG A 19 -6.05 -24.32 -2.35
C ARG A 19 -5.13 -23.85 -3.49
N LYS A 20 -4.33 -22.81 -3.24
CA LYS A 20 -3.32 -22.30 -4.17
C LYS A 20 -1.88 -22.76 -3.80
N GLY A 21 -1.77 -23.70 -2.87
CA GLY A 21 -0.48 -24.26 -2.44
C GLY A 21 0.36 -23.31 -1.58
N VAL A 22 -0.25 -22.30 -0.99
CA VAL A 22 0.44 -21.32 -0.13
C VAL A 22 0.02 -21.51 1.32
N THR A 23 1.01 -21.60 2.21
CA THR A 23 0.79 -21.60 3.66
C THR A 23 0.98 -20.17 4.17
N LEU A 24 0.00 -19.67 4.91
CA LEU A 24 0.05 -18.34 5.52
C LEU A 24 0.33 -18.43 7.01
N GLU A 25 1.17 -17.53 7.50
CA GLU A 25 1.44 -17.35 8.92
C GLU A 25 0.58 -16.19 9.46
N ILE A 26 -0.52 -16.52 10.15
CA ILE A 26 -1.43 -15.50 10.69
C ILE A 26 -0.89 -14.98 12.02
N ARG A 27 -0.83 -13.64 12.16
CA ARG A 27 -0.57 -12.96 13.43
C ARG A 27 -1.84 -12.29 13.92
N VAL A 28 -2.20 -12.56 15.17
CA VAL A 28 -3.40 -11.99 15.82
C VAL A 28 -2.98 -11.00 16.90
N PHE A 29 -3.55 -9.82 16.88
CA PHE A 29 -3.29 -8.73 17.83
C PHE A 29 -4.54 -8.45 18.67
N PRO A 30 -4.52 -8.68 20.00
CA PRO A 30 -5.69 -8.54 20.86
C PRO A 30 -6.34 -7.16 20.88
N GLN A 31 -5.57 -6.11 20.58
CA GLN A 31 -6.03 -4.71 20.65
C GLN A 31 -6.63 -4.20 19.34
N GLY A 32 -6.71 -5.03 18.30
CA GLY A 32 -7.17 -4.63 16.98
C GLY A 32 -6.16 -3.75 16.21
N THR A 33 -6.30 -3.76 14.90
CA THR A 33 -5.51 -2.93 13.98
C THR A 33 -6.46 -2.15 13.09
N HIS A 34 -7.17 -1.19 13.70
CA HIS A 34 -8.27 -0.48 13.04
C HIS A 34 -7.82 0.45 11.92
N THR A 35 -6.60 0.94 11.98
CA THR A 35 -5.97 1.78 10.95
C THR A 35 -4.74 1.08 10.35
N ALA A 36 -4.29 1.56 9.20
CA ALA A 36 -3.04 1.07 8.62
C ALA A 36 -1.83 1.43 9.49
N GLU A 37 -1.89 2.56 10.19
CA GLU A 37 -0.89 3.01 11.14
C GLU A 37 -0.80 2.07 12.35
N ASP A 38 -1.95 1.66 12.92
CA ASP A 38 -2.01 0.70 14.03
C ASP A 38 -1.42 -0.65 13.59
N ALA A 39 -1.79 -1.11 12.39
CA ALA A 39 -1.26 -2.34 11.82
C ALA A 39 0.26 -2.29 11.63
N ALA A 40 0.78 -1.19 11.06
CA ALA A 40 2.21 -0.99 10.86
C ALA A 40 2.97 -1.03 12.19
N ALA A 41 2.48 -0.32 13.20
CA ALA A 41 3.08 -0.30 14.53
C ALA A 41 3.06 -1.69 15.20
N ALA A 42 1.95 -2.43 15.08
CA ALA A 42 1.79 -3.75 15.68
C ALA A 42 2.75 -4.80 15.09
N VAL A 43 3.03 -4.73 13.79
CA VAL A 43 3.93 -5.68 13.12
C VAL A 43 5.38 -5.19 13.02
N GLY A 44 5.65 -3.94 13.37
CA GLY A 44 6.98 -3.31 13.26
C GLY A 44 7.39 -3.05 11.81
N ALA A 45 6.42 -2.70 10.95
CA ALA A 45 6.62 -2.45 9.54
C ALA A 45 6.43 -0.97 9.17
N GLU A 46 6.88 -0.58 7.99
CA GLU A 46 6.56 0.73 7.44
C GLU A 46 5.09 0.81 7.02
N LEU A 47 4.47 1.99 7.14
CA LEU A 47 3.08 2.21 6.70
C LEU A 47 2.85 1.75 5.25
N GLY A 48 3.84 1.96 4.38
CA GLY A 48 3.77 1.54 2.98
C GLY A 48 3.66 0.03 2.76
N GLN A 49 4.09 -0.79 3.72
CA GLN A 49 4.01 -2.24 3.67
C GLN A 49 2.60 -2.77 4.05
N ILE A 50 1.74 -1.93 4.60
CA ILE A 50 0.37 -2.34 4.93
C ILE A 50 -0.51 -2.31 3.69
N VAL A 51 -1.17 -3.41 3.43
CA VAL A 51 -2.12 -3.55 2.32
C VAL A 51 -3.51 -3.13 2.78
N LYS A 52 -4.01 -2.03 2.26
CA LYS A 52 -5.41 -1.66 2.43
C LYS A 52 -6.26 -2.36 1.38
N SER A 53 -7.21 -3.16 1.81
CA SER A 53 -8.21 -3.80 0.97
C SER A 53 -9.45 -2.91 0.89
N LEU A 54 -9.61 -2.21 -0.22
CA LEU A 54 -10.69 -1.24 -0.43
C LEU A 54 -11.68 -1.79 -1.45
N VAL A 55 -12.96 -1.90 -1.06
CA VAL A 55 -14.02 -2.41 -1.94
C VAL A 55 -14.68 -1.27 -2.67
N PHE A 56 -14.75 -1.40 -3.98
CA PHE A 56 -15.52 -0.57 -4.90
C PHE A 56 -16.60 -1.41 -5.57
N VAL A 57 -17.60 -0.78 -6.11
CA VAL A 57 -18.69 -1.43 -6.84
C VAL A 57 -18.99 -0.70 -8.13
N ALA A 58 -19.33 -1.47 -9.14
CA ALA A 58 -19.87 -1.00 -10.40
C ALA A 58 -21.21 -1.68 -10.69
N PRO A 59 -22.06 -1.11 -11.56
CA PRO A 59 -23.26 -1.80 -12.03
C PRO A 59 -22.88 -3.11 -12.74
N ALA A 60 -23.57 -4.20 -12.40
CA ALA A 60 -23.36 -5.50 -13.05
C ALA A 60 -24.33 -5.70 -14.22
N ASP A 61 -23.88 -6.40 -15.26
CA ASP A 61 -24.74 -6.84 -16.36
C ASP A 61 -25.87 -7.72 -15.80
N GLY A 62 -27.12 -7.35 -16.11
CA GLY A 62 -28.29 -8.05 -15.57
C GLY A 62 -28.82 -7.55 -14.21
N GLY A 63 -28.22 -6.49 -13.68
CA GLY A 63 -28.64 -5.84 -12.42
C GLY A 63 -27.81 -6.28 -11.23
N GLY A 64 -27.80 -5.43 -10.20
CA GLY A 64 -26.98 -5.63 -9.01
C GLY A 64 -25.64 -4.92 -9.09
N LEU A 65 -24.69 -5.33 -8.26
CA LEU A 65 -23.37 -4.72 -8.12
C LEU A 65 -22.25 -5.75 -8.32
N GLU A 66 -21.27 -5.40 -9.13
CA GLU A 66 -20.02 -6.13 -9.26
C GLU A 66 -18.98 -5.58 -8.28
N PRO A 67 -18.41 -6.39 -7.38
CA PRO A 67 -17.37 -5.94 -6.47
C PRO A 67 -15.99 -5.89 -7.15
N ILE A 68 -15.26 -4.83 -6.87
CA ILE A 68 -13.87 -4.63 -7.28
C ILE A 68 -13.05 -4.35 -6.03
N LEU A 69 -12.06 -5.19 -5.78
CA LEU A 69 -11.16 -5.06 -4.64
C LEU A 69 -9.86 -4.37 -5.07
N CYS A 70 -9.56 -3.23 -4.46
CA CYS A 70 -8.29 -2.54 -4.65
C CYS A 70 -7.35 -2.82 -3.48
N LEU A 71 -6.20 -3.43 -3.77
CA LEU A 71 -5.11 -3.65 -2.82
C LEU A 71 -4.12 -2.50 -2.98
N VAL A 72 -4.07 -1.61 -2.00
CA VAL A 72 -3.23 -0.41 -2.09
C VAL A 72 -2.31 -0.25 -0.89
N SER A 73 -1.13 0.33 -1.12
CA SER A 73 -0.18 0.66 -0.07
C SER A 73 -0.79 1.61 0.97
N GLY A 74 -0.44 1.45 2.25
CA GLY A 74 -1.03 2.17 3.38
C GLY A 74 -1.21 3.68 3.20
N PRO A 75 -0.19 4.44 2.75
CA PRO A 75 -0.32 5.88 2.56
C PRO A 75 -1.08 6.28 1.29
N ASN A 76 -1.31 5.34 0.34
CA ASN A 76 -1.90 5.65 -0.96
C ASN A 76 -3.42 5.79 -0.90
N ARG A 77 -3.98 6.57 -1.83
CA ARG A 77 -5.42 6.73 -2.05
C ARG A 77 -5.76 6.30 -3.46
N VAL A 78 -6.91 5.66 -3.63
CA VAL A 78 -7.41 5.28 -4.96
C VAL A 78 -7.93 6.53 -5.67
N ASP A 79 -7.48 6.71 -6.89
CA ASP A 79 -8.03 7.68 -7.86
C ASP A 79 -9.16 7.00 -8.64
N LEU A 80 -10.38 7.47 -8.46
CA LEU A 80 -11.56 6.86 -9.10
C LEU A 80 -11.52 6.94 -10.63
N ALA A 81 -10.96 8.01 -11.21
CA ALA A 81 -10.85 8.14 -12.65
C ALA A 81 -9.88 7.12 -13.24
N ARG A 82 -8.73 6.91 -12.58
CA ARG A 82 -7.78 5.86 -12.95
C ARG A 82 -8.38 4.47 -12.79
N LEU A 83 -9.07 4.22 -11.68
CA LEU A 83 -9.73 2.94 -11.44
C LEU A 83 -10.80 2.67 -12.50
N ALA A 84 -11.65 3.65 -12.82
CA ALA A 84 -12.65 3.55 -13.88
C ALA A 84 -12.02 3.21 -15.24
N ALA A 85 -10.91 3.86 -15.59
CA ALA A 85 -10.18 3.59 -16.83
C ALA A 85 -9.59 2.17 -16.87
N VAL A 86 -8.98 1.72 -15.78
CA VAL A 86 -8.37 0.38 -15.67
C VAL A 86 -9.41 -0.73 -15.71
N THR A 87 -10.57 -0.50 -15.10
CA THR A 87 -11.64 -1.50 -15.02
C THR A 87 -12.65 -1.44 -16.17
N ALA A 88 -12.63 -0.34 -16.94
CA ALA A 88 -13.65 0.01 -17.93
C ALA A 88 -15.05 0.19 -17.32
N GLU A 89 -15.12 0.61 -16.06
CA GLU A 89 -16.35 0.82 -15.30
C GLU A 89 -16.57 2.31 -15.02
N PRO A 90 -17.30 3.06 -15.85
CA PRO A 90 -17.44 4.50 -15.70
C PRO A 90 -18.23 4.93 -14.45
N GLU A 91 -19.11 4.07 -13.95
CA GLU A 91 -19.96 4.34 -12.78
C GLU A 91 -19.41 3.71 -11.48
N ILE A 92 -18.09 3.46 -11.43
CA ILE A 92 -17.47 2.89 -10.25
C ILE A 92 -17.52 3.85 -9.06
N ARG A 93 -17.86 3.33 -7.89
CA ARG A 93 -17.89 4.06 -6.63
C ARG A 93 -17.42 3.21 -5.48
N ARG A 94 -17.09 3.85 -4.36
CA ARG A 94 -16.76 3.12 -3.14
C ARG A 94 -17.98 2.38 -2.62
N ALA A 95 -17.79 1.12 -2.20
CA ALA A 95 -18.83 0.35 -1.53
C ALA A 95 -19.12 0.92 -0.13
N THR A 96 -20.38 0.87 0.28
CA THR A 96 -20.76 1.06 1.68
C THR A 96 -20.28 -0.12 2.52
N ALA A 97 -20.22 0.03 3.84
CA ALA A 97 -19.82 -1.05 4.75
C ALA A 97 -20.72 -2.28 4.60
N ARG A 98 -22.03 -2.07 4.40
CA ARG A 98 -23.00 -3.14 4.17
C ARG A 98 -22.75 -3.88 2.87
N GLU A 99 -22.60 -3.16 1.76
CA GLU A 99 -22.30 -3.74 0.46
C GLU A 99 -20.98 -4.53 0.48
N ALA A 100 -19.92 -3.94 1.09
CA ALA A 100 -18.63 -4.63 1.22
C ALA A 100 -18.78 -5.95 2.00
N ASN A 101 -19.55 -5.96 3.10
CA ASN A 101 -19.80 -7.18 3.87
C ASN A 101 -20.63 -8.20 3.08
N GLU A 102 -21.72 -7.78 2.44
CA GLU A 102 -22.59 -8.65 1.65
C GLU A 102 -21.85 -9.31 0.49
N LEU A 103 -20.99 -8.55 -0.22
CA LEU A 103 -20.29 -9.01 -1.40
C LEU A 103 -19.04 -9.83 -1.08
N THR A 104 -18.28 -9.43 -0.05
CA THR A 104 -17.01 -10.13 0.29
C THR A 104 -17.19 -11.19 1.37
N GLY A 105 -18.18 -11.02 2.25
CA GLY A 105 -18.37 -11.84 3.46
C GLY A 105 -17.42 -11.45 4.60
N PHE A 106 -16.82 -10.27 4.55
CA PHE A 106 -15.92 -9.74 5.56
C PHE A 106 -16.28 -8.31 5.92
N SER A 107 -16.01 -7.91 7.15
CA SER A 107 -16.25 -6.53 7.62
C SER A 107 -15.08 -5.61 7.25
N ILE A 108 -15.37 -4.32 7.07
CA ILE A 108 -14.35 -3.29 6.86
C ILE A 108 -13.32 -3.34 8.01
N GLY A 109 -12.06 -3.15 7.68
CA GLY A 109 -10.92 -3.32 8.59
C GLY A 109 -10.29 -4.70 8.51
N GLY A 110 -11.11 -5.77 8.29
CA GLY A 110 -10.63 -7.15 8.20
C GLY A 110 -10.72 -7.78 6.81
N ILE A 111 -11.08 -7.04 5.76
CA ILE A 111 -11.24 -7.60 4.42
C ILE A 111 -9.89 -8.12 3.89
N PRO A 112 -9.75 -9.43 3.67
CA PRO A 112 -8.53 -10.03 3.16
C PRO A 112 -8.45 -9.91 1.63
N PRO A 113 -7.29 -10.15 1.02
CA PRO A 113 -7.14 -10.18 -0.44
C PRO A 113 -7.75 -11.42 -1.09
N ILE A 114 -8.09 -12.45 -0.32
CA ILE A 114 -8.59 -13.76 -0.79
C ILE A 114 -9.66 -14.32 0.16
N GLY A 115 -10.35 -15.39 -0.26
CA GLY A 115 -11.33 -16.07 0.59
C GLY A 115 -12.72 -15.43 0.61
N HIS A 116 -13.05 -14.60 -0.37
CA HIS A 116 -14.34 -13.95 -0.52
C HIS A 116 -15.47 -14.95 -0.82
N ARG A 117 -16.73 -14.53 -0.60
CA ARG A 117 -17.92 -15.36 -0.87
C ARG A 117 -18.10 -15.74 -2.32
N GLY A 118 -17.75 -14.84 -3.21
CA GLY A 118 -17.94 -14.98 -4.66
C GLY A 118 -16.74 -14.48 -5.43
N PRO A 119 -16.81 -14.53 -6.75
CA PRO A 119 -15.80 -13.94 -7.61
C PRO A 119 -15.68 -12.45 -7.32
N ILE A 120 -14.44 -11.95 -7.29
CA ILE A 120 -14.15 -10.54 -7.14
C ILE A 120 -13.00 -10.16 -8.06
N ARG A 121 -13.13 -9.04 -8.76
CA ARG A 121 -12.05 -8.50 -9.58
C ARG A 121 -11.08 -7.77 -8.67
N VAL A 122 -9.80 -8.15 -8.72
CA VAL A 122 -8.78 -7.57 -7.84
C VAL A 122 -7.80 -6.73 -8.64
N ILE A 123 -7.60 -5.48 -8.23
CA ILE A 123 -6.59 -4.58 -8.79
C ILE A 123 -5.58 -4.25 -7.69
N MET A 124 -4.30 -4.37 -7.99
CA MET A 124 -3.22 -4.15 -7.05
C MET A 124 -2.37 -2.95 -7.47
N ASP A 125 -2.16 -2.04 -6.54
CA ASP A 125 -1.27 -0.89 -6.67
C ASP A 125 0.19 -1.36 -6.85
N PRO A 126 0.90 -0.94 -7.92
CA PRO A 126 2.30 -1.30 -8.15
C PRO A 126 3.25 -0.86 -7.03
N ASP A 127 2.90 0.15 -6.23
CA ASP A 127 3.71 0.61 -5.10
C ASP A 127 3.94 -0.48 -4.04
N LEU A 128 3.04 -1.44 -3.91
CA LEU A 128 3.24 -2.60 -3.03
C LEU A 128 4.46 -3.43 -3.47
N GLY A 129 4.77 -3.46 -4.76
CA GLY A 129 5.93 -4.17 -5.32
C GLY A 129 7.31 -3.59 -4.92
N ARG A 130 7.36 -2.43 -4.26
CA ARG A 130 8.60 -1.81 -3.76
C ARG A 130 9.18 -2.53 -2.53
N PHE A 131 8.36 -3.31 -1.85
CA PHE A 131 8.71 -3.99 -0.60
C PHE A 131 9.03 -5.47 -0.85
N ARG A 132 9.86 -6.04 0.00
CA ARG A 132 10.09 -7.49 -0.01
C ARG A 132 8.91 -8.26 0.53
N GLU A 133 8.21 -7.66 1.50
CA GLU A 133 7.10 -8.23 2.22
C GLU A 133 6.08 -7.14 2.52
N VAL A 134 4.81 -7.48 2.41
CA VAL A 134 3.67 -6.63 2.76
C VAL A 134 2.73 -7.38 3.70
N TRP A 135 1.89 -6.65 4.42
CA TRP A 135 1.02 -7.17 5.45
C TRP A 135 -0.44 -6.96 5.06
N ALA A 136 -1.19 -8.04 4.95
CA ALA A 136 -2.60 -8.01 4.57
C ALA A 136 -3.51 -8.53 5.69
N ALA A 137 -4.75 -8.04 5.73
CA ALA A 137 -5.76 -8.52 6.68
C ALA A 137 -6.10 -9.99 6.43
N ALA A 138 -6.37 -10.72 7.51
CA ALA A 138 -6.65 -12.14 7.51
C ALA A 138 -8.12 -12.48 7.84
N GLY A 139 -9.06 -11.59 7.53
CA GLY A 139 -10.50 -11.81 7.71
C GLY A 139 -11.11 -11.15 8.94
N THR A 140 -10.28 -10.59 9.82
CA THR A 140 -10.71 -9.79 10.98
C THR A 140 -9.83 -8.55 11.11
N ASP A 141 -10.29 -7.56 11.84
CA ASP A 141 -9.54 -6.34 12.17
C ASP A 141 -8.40 -6.57 13.18
N THR A 142 -8.26 -7.78 13.70
CA THR A 142 -7.22 -8.18 14.66
C THR A 142 -6.19 -9.12 14.07
N ALA A 143 -6.38 -9.59 12.84
CA ALA A 143 -5.54 -10.61 12.24
C ALA A 143 -4.94 -10.15 10.91
N VAL A 144 -3.63 -10.34 10.76
CA VAL A 144 -2.87 -10.02 9.55
C VAL A 144 -1.90 -11.14 9.19
N PHE A 145 -1.41 -11.16 7.97
CA PHE A 145 -0.35 -12.07 7.53
C PHE A 145 0.67 -11.38 6.65
N PRO A 146 1.96 -11.74 6.78
CA PRO A 146 3.01 -11.28 5.88
C PRO A 146 2.98 -12.07 4.58
N VAL A 147 3.28 -11.41 3.48
CA VAL A 147 3.36 -12.07 2.18
C VAL A 147 4.22 -11.25 1.20
N PRO A 148 5.07 -11.89 0.36
CA PRO A 148 5.73 -11.18 -0.73
C PRO A 148 4.70 -10.63 -1.73
N PRO A 149 4.88 -9.41 -2.28
CA PRO A 149 3.93 -8.80 -3.22
C PRO A 149 3.60 -9.66 -4.44
N GLY A 150 4.59 -10.36 -4.99
CA GLY A 150 4.37 -11.28 -6.11
C GLY A 150 3.46 -12.45 -5.74
N THR A 151 3.64 -13.01 -4.54
CA THR A 151 2.77 -14.05 -4.01
C THR A 151 1.36 -13.52 -3.75
N LEU A 152 1.24 -12.28 -3.20
CA LEU A 152 -0.05 -11.63 -2.98
C LEU A 152 -0.82 -11.47 -4.28
N SER A 153 -0.16 -10.97 -5.34
CA SER A 153 -0.75 -10.81 -6.68
C SER A 153 -1.25 -12.15 -7.23
N SER A 154 -0.44 -13.21 -7.14
CA SER A 154 -0.81 -14.55 -7.59
C SER A 154 -1.94 -15.17 -6.77
N LEU A 155 -1.91 -15.02 -5.44
CA LEU A 155 -2.96 -15.49 -4.53
C LEU A 155 -4.31 -14.85 -4.84
N SER A 156 -4.34 -13.56 -5.06
CA SER A 156 -5.58 -12.79 -5.29
C SER A 156 -5.99 -12.74 -6.77
N ASN A 157 -5.21 -13.29 -7.69
CA ASN A 157 -5.36 -13.11 -9.15
C ASN A 157 -5.44 -11.62 -9.53
N ALA A 158 -4.64 -10.78 -8.87
CA ALA A 158 -4.72 -9.35 -9.05
C ALA A 158 -4.11 -8.91 -10.39
N THR A 159 -4.79 -7.96 -11.04
CA THR A 159 -4.19 -7.15 -12.11
C THR A 159 -3.41 -6.02 -11.45
N VAL A 160 -2.12 -5.90 -11.75
CA VAL A 160 -1.29 -4.80 -11.24
C VAL A 160 -1.46 -3.60 -12.18
N ALA A 161 -1.95 -2.48 -11.63
CA ALA A 161 -2.20 -1.27 -12.41
C ALA A 161 -2.11 -0.01 -11.55
N PRO A 162 -1.70 1.15 -12.11
CA PRO A 162 -1.60 2.41 -11.40
C PRO A 162 -3.00 3.02 -11.18
N ILE A 163 -3.58 2.72 -10.02
CA ILE A 163 -4.93 3.14 -9.62
C ILE A 163 -4.93 4.18 -8.50
N THR A 164 -3.78 4.70 -8.12
CA THR A 164 -3.65 5.62 -6.98
C THR A 164 -3.35 7.05 -7.44
N GLU A 165 -3.70 8.01 -6.59
CA GLU A 165 -3.33 9.41 -6.78
C GLU A 165 -1.80 9.55 -6.83
N ASP A 166 -1.31 10.51 -7.62
CA ASP A 166 0.11 10.83 -7.60
C ASP A 166 0.49 11.38 -6.23
N ARG A 167 1.52 10.79 -5.63
CA ARG A 167 2.08 11.39 -4.41
C ARG A 167 2.70 12.73 -4.77
N PRO A 168 2.49 13.78 -3.96
CA PRO A 168 3.30 14.98 -4.09
C PRO A 168 4.76 14.54 -3.98
N ARG A 169 5.53 14.78 -5.05
CA ARG A 169 6.97 14.53 -5.03
C ARG A 169 7.53 15.36 -3.89
N PRO A 170 8.32 14.79 -2.95
CA PRO A 170 9.01 15.61 -1.97
C PRO A 170 9.74 16.69 -2.72
N ALA A 171 9.56 17.95 -2.31
CA ALA A 171 10.26 19.06 -2.91
C ALA A 171 11.74 18.71 -2.93
N THR A 172 12.35 18.69 -4.12
CA THR A 172 13.80 18.56 -4.24
C THR A 172 14.39 19.68 -3.39
N PRO A 173 15.23 19.38 -2.38
CA PRO A 173 15.87 20.44 -1.63
C PRO A 173 16.51 21.37 -2.64
N ALA A 174 16.18 22.67 -2.56
CA ALA A 174 16.75 23.68 -3.43
C ALA A 174 18.27 23.49 -3.40
N SER A 175 18.88 23.31 -4.56
CA SER A 175 20.34 23.24 -4.69
C SER A 175 20.89 24.45 -3.96
N LEU A 176 21.75 24.21 -2.96
CA LEU A 176 22.49 25.27 -2.31
C LEU A 176 23.13 26.12 -3.41
N PRO A 177 23.04 27.45 -3.36
CA PRO A 177 23.73 28.29 -4.31
C PRO A 177 25.23 27.96 -4.21
N ASP A 178 25.85 27.67 -5.35
CA ASP A 178 27.28 27.51 -5.46
C ASP A 178 27.94 28.82 -5.02
N ASP A 179 28.44 28.85 -3.81
CA ASP A 179 29.30 29.93 -3.30
C ASP A 179 30.70 29.75 -3.91
N HIS A 180 30.79 30.13 -5.19
CA HIS A 180 32.05 30.37 -5.86
C HIS A 180 32.31 31.86 -5.85
N SER A 181 32.73 32.36 -4.70
CA SER A 181 33.46 33.64 -4.65
C SER A 181 34.91 33.39 -5.12
N PRO A 182 35.33 33.95 -6.23
CA PRO A 182 36.75 33.91 -6.55
C PRO A 182 37.49 34.91 -5.65
N GLU A 183 38.30 34.39 -4.73
CA GLU A 183 39.31 35.21 -4.05
C GLU A 183 40.24 35.81 -5.08
N SER A 184 40.10 37.11 -5.32
CA SER A 184 41.06 37.92 -6.06
C SER A 184 42.30 38.10 -5.21
N SER A 185 43.31 37.27 -5.47
CA SER A 185 44.67 37.47 -5.00
C SER A 185 45.26 38.72 -5.65
N GLY A 186 45.17 39.84 -4.98
CA GLY A 186 45.90 41.08 -5.35
C GLY A 186 47.39 40.96 -5.03
N TYR A 187 48.17 40.66 -6.04
CA TYR A 187 49.64 40.80 -5.93
C TYR A 187 50.01 42.27 -6.05
N GLY A 188 50.25 42.93 -4.92
CA GLY A 188 50.80 44.27 -4.83
C GLY A 188 52.34 44.23 -4.97
N SER A 189 52.87 44.66 -6.10
CA SER A 189 54.30 44.92 -6.31
C SER A 189 54.70 46.21 -5.55
N GLY A 190 55.34 46.07 -4.43
CA GLY A 190 56.00 47.16 -3.68
C GLY A 190 57.47 47.24 -4.05
N ARG A 191 57.84 48.32 -4.72
CA ARG A 191 59.15 48.79 -5.18
C ARG A 191 60.04 49.18 -3.99
N ALA A 192 61.23 48.66 -3.97
CA ALA A 192 62.27 49.09 -3.02
C ALA A 192 62.86 50.50 -3.38
N PRO A 193 63.19 51.30 -2.39
CA PRO A 193 64.04 52.43 -2.61
C PRO A 193 65.53 52.10 -2.23
N GLN A 194 66.45 52.44 -3.16
CA GLN A 194 67.87 52.55 -2.89
C GLN A 194 68.10 53.79 -2.06
N GLY A 195 69.00 53.73 -1.12
CA GLY A 195 69.52 54.84 -0.41
C GLY A 195 70.95 54.59 0.06
N ALA A 196 71.82 55.29 -0.50
CA ALA A 196 73.28 55.38 -0.44
C ALA A 196 73.80 55.85 0.95
N GLY A 197 74.99 55.50 1.21
CA GLY A 197 75.91 56.50 1.77
C GLY A 197 76.71 56.11 3.00
N ALA A 198 77.98 56.08 2.79
CA ALA A 198 79.18 56.24 3.62
C ALA A 198 79.84 54.97 4.12
#